data_0cef2a641c32a49cf16fb65aaaa4385e
#
_entry.id   0cef2a641c32a49cf16fb65aaaa4385e
#
_cell.length_a   1.000
_cell.length_b   1.000
_cell.length_c   1.000
_cell.angle_alpha   90.00
_cell.angle_beta   90.00
_cell.angle_gamma   90.00
#
_symmetry.space_group_name_H-M   'P 1'
#
loop_
_entity.id
_entity.type
_entity.pdbx_description
1 polymer ?
#
loop_
_entity_poly.entity_id
_entity_poly.type
_entity_poly.pdbx_seq_one_letter_code
_entity_poly.pdbx_strand_id
1 'polypeptide(L)'
;MKIHYYIYLFLFLNCQSQTANYNTLSQKADIQFEDNYHYQYSLTEKNFLVIDTQDKMDNIYSVIHSKTGGRRLAPIPTITDEETYIIIKPALKNANDISVEKITLEKETLYVKVKAFNNPNLPQASRTSPNILVKLLKKVSPKKIITQY
;
A
#
# COMPACT_ATOMS: atom_id res chain seq x y z
N MET A 1 -49.05 31.34 60.22
CA MET A 1 -49.25 30.34 59.23
C MET A 1 -48.37 30.70 58.00
N LYS A 2 -47.21 30.10 57.84
CA LYS A 2 -46.25 30.40 56.74
C LYS A 2 -46.30 29.31 55.75
N ILE A 3 -46.79 29.60 54.58
CA ILE A 3 -46.85 28.67 53.45
C ILE A 3 -45.50 28.76 52.66
N HIS A 4 -44.72 27.74 52.68
CA HIS A 4 -43.47 27.63 51.89
C HIS A 4 -43.83 27.07 50.53
N TYR A 5 -43.71 27.89 49.51
CA TYR A 5 -43.77 27.47 48.13
C TYR A 5 -42.40 26.85 47.72
N TYR A 6 -42.35 25.56 47.56
CA TYR A 6 -41.21 24.91 46.88
C TYR A 6 -41.41 25.03 45.39
N ILE A 7 -40.64 25.89 44.78
CA ILE A 7 -40.54 25.96 43.33
C ILE A 7 -39.58 24.83 42.92
N TYR A 8 -40.13 23.74 42.40
CA TYR A 8 -39.34 22.72 41.73
C TYR A 8 -38.95 23.24 40.34
N LEU A 9 -37.71 23.70 40.24
CA LEU A 9 -37.08 24.03 38.96
C LEU A 9 -36.72 22.74 38.24
N PHE A 10 -37.60 22.26 37.36
CA PHE A 10 -37.29 21.17 36.45
C PHE A 10 -36.32 21.65 35.40
N LEU A 11 -35.04 21.43 35.63
CA LEU A 11 -34.01 21.52 34.60
C LEU A 11 -34.20 20.34 33.62
N PHE A 12 -34.94 20.57 32.58
CA PHE A 12 -34.94 19.70 31.41
C PHE A 12 -33.58 19.79 30.74
N LEU A 13 -32.69 18.89 31.10
CA LEU A 13 -31.48 18.63 30.32
C LEU A 13 -31.92 18.05 28.99
N ASN A 14 -32.12 18.92 28.01
CA ASN A 14 -32.21 18.53 26.63
C ASN A 14 -30.85 17.90 26.21
N CYS A 15 -30.73 16.59 26.40
CA CYS A 15 -29.70 15.80 25.79
C CYS A 15 -30.05 15.72 24.28
N GLN A 16 -29.70 16.77 23.53
CA GLN A 16 -29.66 16.65 22.09
C GLN A 16 -28.56 15.63 21.78
N SER A 17 -28.95 14.38 21.56
CA SER A 17 -28.10 13.43 20.87
C SER A 17 -27.86 13.99 19.47
N GLN A 18 -26.75 14.66 19.29
CA GLN A 18 -26.20 14.92 17.96
C GLN A 18 -25.94 13.54 17.37
N THR A 19 -26.87 13.04 16.56
CA THR A 19 -26.56 12.02 15.58
C THR A 19 -25.50 12.63 14.67
N ALA A 20 -24.24 12.38 15.03
CA ALA A 20 -23.14 12.63 14.13
C ALA A 20 -23.44 11.80 12.88
N ASN A 21 -23.92 12.47 11.85
CA ASN A 21 -23.90 11.93 10.51
C ASN A 21 -22.43 11.70 10.18
N TYR A 22 -21.92 10.52 10.53
CA TYR A 22 -20.71 9.97 9.96
C TYR A 22 -20.99 9.69 8.47
N ASN A 23 -21.08 10.75 7.69
CA ASN A 23 -20.67 10.68 6.31
C ASN A 23 -19.19 10.31 6.37
N THR A 24 -18.92 9.03 6.48
CA THR A 24 -17.61 8.45 6.28
C THR A 24 -17.30 8.61 4.79
N LEU A 25 -16.97 9.84 4.39
CA LEU A 25 -16.17 10.09 3.22
C LEU A 25 -14.95 9.19 3.42
N SER A 26 -14.85 8.14 2.64
CA SER A 26 -13.76 7.19 2.75
C SER A 26 -12.47 7.98 2.57
N GLN A 27 -11.82 8.25 3.70
CA GLN A 27 -10.68 9.15 3.74
C GLN A 27 -9.53 8.45 3.02
N LYS A 28 -9.21 8.95 1.84
CA LYS A 28 -8.09 8.48 1.04
C LYS A 28 -6.80 8.95 1.73
N ALA A 29 -6.00 8.02 2.21
CA ALA A 29 -4.76 8.30 2.90
C ALA A 29 -3.56 8.07 1.99
N ASP A 30 -2.66 9.05 1.91
CA ASP A 30 -1.37 8.89 1.21
C ASP A 30 -0.45 7.98 2.02
N ILE A 31 0.22 7.05 1.35
CA ILE A 31 1.18 6.12 1.92
C ILE A 31 2.57 6.47 1.41
N GLN A 32 3.50 6.71 2.32
CA GLN A 32 4.92 6.87 1.97
C GLN A 32 5.50 5.51 1.60
N PHE A 33 6.40 5.49 0.62
CA PHE A 33 6.97 4.27 0.08
C PHE A 33 8.39 4.47 -0.44
N GLU A 34 9.10 3.35 -0.63
CA GLU A 34 10.38 3.26 -1.32
C GLU A 34 10.21 2.36 -2.57
N ASP A 35 10.56 2.91 -3.73
CA ASP A 35 10.48 2.26 -5.06
C ASP A 35 11.90 2.04 -5.58
N ASN A 36 12.58 0.99 -5.10
CA ASN A 36 14.00 0.77 -5.37
C ASN A 36 14.30 -0.53 -6.14
N TYR A 37 13.32 -1.43 -6.29
CA TYR A 37 13.58 -2.78 -6.77
C TYR A 37 12.68 -3.16 -7.92
N HIS A 38 13.20 -3.04 -9.14
CA HIS A 38 12.55 -3.44 -10.39
C HIS A 38 13.19 -4.70 -10.94
N TYR A 39 12.41 -5.75 -11.10
CA TYR A 39 12.87 -7.03 -11.60
C TYR A 39 12.26 -7.31 -12.98
N GLN A 40 13.11 -7.61 -13.98
CA GLN A 40 12.70 -7.92 -15.35
C GLN A 40 12.25 -9.39 -15.51
N TYR A 41 11.96 -10.06 -14.40
CA TYR A 41 11.46 -11.43 -14.35
C TYR A 41 10.34 -11.55 -13.32
N SER A 42 9.53 -12.60 -13.45
CA SER A 42 8.38 -12.79 -12.56
C SER A 42 8.84 -13.20 -11.15
N LEU A 43 8.39 -12.47 -10.15
CA LEU A 43 8.56 -12.79 -8.72
C LEU A 43 7.36 -13.59 -8.17
N THR A 44 6.21 -13.49 -8.80
CA THR A 44 4.98 -14.17 -8.40
C THR A 44 4.09 -14.40 -9.61
N GLU A 45 3.26 -15.41 -9.59
CA GLU A 45 2.25 -15.64 -10.64
C GLU A 45 1.05 -14.71 -10.53
N LYS A 46 0.81 -14.14 -9.34
CA LYS A 46 -0.29 -13.23 -9.09
C LYS A 46 -0.02 -11.85 -9.69
N ASN A 47 -1.09 -11.11 -10.02
CA ASN A 47 -0.97 -9.72 -10.49
C ASN A 47 -0.41 -8.77 -9.43
N PHE A 48 -0.61 -9.10 -8.16
CA PHE A 48 0.03 -8.47 -7.03
C PHE A 48 0.19 -9.46 -5.88
N LEU A 49 1.11 -9.15 -4.97
CA LEU A 49 1.32 -9.89 -3.73
C LEU A 49 1.56 -8.91 -2.58
N VAL A 50 0.92 -9.15 -1.44
CA VAL A 50 1.20 -8.46 -0.18
C VAL A 50 2.13 -9.33 0.65
N ILE A 51 3.28 -8.79 1.03
CA ILE A 51 4.31 -9.47 1.82
C ILE A 51 4.27 -8.86 3.23
N ASP A 52 3.64 -9.55 4.13
CA ASP A 52 3.35 -9.16 5.52
C ASP A 52 3.97 -10.10 6.55
N THR A 53 4.65 -11.17 6.08
CA THR A 53 5.35 -12.15 6.91
C THR A 53 6.75 -12.41 6.39
N GLN A 54 7.66 -12.81 7.29
CA GLN A 54 9.04 -13.17 6.92
C GLN A 54 9.07 -14.33 5.93
N ASP A 55 8.24 -15.36 6.12
CA ASP A 55 8.18 -16.52 5.22
C ASP A 55 7.86 -16.11 3.77
N LYS A 56 6.93 -15.15 3.59
CA LYS A 56 6.63 -14.63 2.24
C LYS A 56 7.82 -13.88 1.66
N MET A 57 8.53 -13.09 2.47
CA MET A 57 9.74 -12.39 2.04
C MET A 57 10.84 -13.37 1.65
N ASP A 58 11.08 -14.39 2.46
CA ASP A 58 12.09 -15.43 2.19
C ASP A 58 11.79 -16.19 0.90
N ASN A 59 10.51 -16.49 0.65
CA ASN A 59 10.08 -17.13 -0.60
C ASN A 59 10.35 -16.25 -1.82
N ILE A 60 10.08 -14.93 -1.75
CA ILE A 60 10.38 -14.01 -2.86
C ILE A 60 11.89 -13.88 -3.06
N TYR A 61 12.67 -13.78 -1.99
CA TYR A 61 14.11 -13.70 -2.11
C TYR A 61 14.75 -15.01 -2.58
N SER A 62 14.15 -16.14 -2.30
CA SER A 62 14.54 -17.42 -2.91
C SER A 62 14.45 -17.36 -4.44
N VAL A 63 13.38 -16.78 -5.00
CA VAL A 63 13.25 -16.55 -6.45
C VAL A 63 14.33 -15.58 -6.94
N ILE A 64 14.53 -14.46 -6.26
CA ILE A 64 15.54 -13.45 -6.62
C ILE A 64 16.93 -14.09 -6.65
N HIS A 65 17.30 -14.81 -5.60
CA HIS A 65 18.59 -15.47 -5.49
C HIS A 65 18.82 -16.54 -6.56
N SER A 66 17.78 -17.30 -6.91
CA SER A 66 17.86 -18.30 -7.98
C SER A 66 18.15 -17.67 -9.35
N LYS A 67 17.68 -16.46 -9.60
CA LYS A 67 17.88 -15.73 -10.87
C LYS A 67 19.22 -14.99 -10.94
N THR A 68 19.82 -14.65 -9.81
CA THR A 68 21.11 -13.95 -9.76
C THR A 68 22.32 -14.87 -9.91
N GLY A 69 22.12 -16.20 -10.01
CA GLY A 69 23.19 -17.16 -10.29
C GLY A 69 24.26 -17.26 -9.20
N GLY A 70 23.89 -17.02 -7.94
CA GLY A 70 24.81 -17.17 -6.78
C GLY A 70 25.87 -16.08 -6.63
N ARG A 71 25.89 -15.07 -7.50
CA ARG A 71 26.76 -13.91 -7.35
C ARG A 71 26.13 -12.97 -6.33
N ARG A 72 26.88 -12.53 -5.31
CA ARG A 72 26.46 -11.59 -4.25
C ARG A 72 24.95 -11.55 -4.02
N LEU A 73 24.48 -12.46 -3.18
CA LEU A 73 23.05 -12.51 -2.82
C LEU A 73 22.65 -11.19 -2.12
N ALA A 74 21.58 -10.58 -2.60
CA ALA A 74 21.00 -9.42 -1.91
C ALA A 74 20.55 -9.84 -0.50
N PRO A 75 20.80 -9.05 0.54
CA PRO A 75 20.32 -9.35 1.88
C PRO A 75 18.79 -9.38 1.90
N ILE A 76 18.25 -10.36 2.61
CA ILE A 76 16.80 -10.51 2.79
C ILE A 76 16.35 -9.46 3.83
N PRO A 77 15.41 -8.56 3.50
CA PRO A 77 14.86 -7.63 4.48
C PRO A 77 14.13 -8.35 5.61
N THR A 78 14.25 -7.84 6.82
CA THR A 78 13.43 -8.30 7.95
C THR A 78 12.09 -7.57 7.91
N ILE A 79 10.99 -8.33 7.98
CA ILE A 79 9.64 -7.76 8.08
C ILE A 79 9.42 -7.23 9.49
N THR A 80 9.01 -5.99 9.60
CA THR A 80 8.66 -5.33 10.87
C THR A 80 7.16 -5.09 10.97
N ASP A 81 6.70 -4.68 12.15
CA ASP A 81 5.30 -4.31 12.38
C ASP A 81 4.95 -2.90 11.88
N GLU A 82 5.94 -2.15 11.43
CA GLU A 82 5.77 -0.77 10.97
C GLU A 82 5.64 -0.65 9.45
N GLU A 83 5.98 -1.70 8.70
CA GLU A 83 6.08 -1.65 7.24
C GLU A 83 5.38 -2.85 6.58
N THR A 84 5.09 -2.69 5.30
CA THR A 84 4.53 -3.75 4.44
C THR A 84 5.23 -3.69 3.09
N TYR A 85 5.55 -4.84 2.53
CA TYR A 85 6.04 -4.89 1.16
C TYR A 85 4.93 -5.36 0.23
N ILE A 86 4.93 -4.84 -0.99
CA ILE A 86 4.03 -5.30 -2.04
C ILE A 86 4.82 -5.57 -3.32
N ILE A 87 4.38 -6.56 -4.07
CA ILE A 87 4.81 -6.75 -5.46
C ILE A 87 3.65 -6.35 -6.35
N ILE A 88 3.94 -5.52 -7.35
CA ILE A 88 3.00 -5.15 -8.41
C ILE A 88 3.60 -5.48 -9.77
N LYS A 89 2.73 -5.76 -10.75
CA LYS A 89 3.08 -6.03 -12.14
C LYS A 89 2.33 -5.05 -13.04
N PRO A 90 2.76 -3.79 -13.11
CA PRO A 90 2.10 -2.82 -13.97
C PRO A 90 2.35 -3.13 -15.44
N ALA A 91 1.37 -2.88 -16.29
CA ALA A 91 1.53 -3.06 -17.74
C ALA A 91 2.50 -2.00 -18.31
N LEU A 92 3.49 -2.46 -19.07
CA LEU A 92 4.44 -1.59 -19.74
C LEU A 92 3.81 -1.03 -21.03
N LYS A 93 3.68 0.31 -21.11
CA LYS A 93 3.14 1.01 -22.28
C LYS A 93 4.26 1.74 -23.01
N ASN A 94 4.61 1.36 -24.23
CA ASN A 94 5.56 2.08 -25.10
C ASN A 94 6.84 2.64 -24.44
N ALA A 95 7.29 2.03 -23.37
CA ALA A 95 8.45 2.41 -22.57
C ALA A 95 9.20 1.13 -22.16
N ASN A 96 10.34 1.24 -21.50
CA ASN A 96 11.11 0.10 -21.05
C ASN A 96 11.13 -0.06 -19.52
N ASP A 97 10.57 0.92 -18.78
CA ASP A 97 10.46 0.87 -17.33
C ASP A 97 9.25 1.67 -16.81
N ILE A 98 8.94 1.52 -15.52
CA ILE A 98 7.81 2.16 -14.84
C ILE A 98 8.27 2.64 -13.47
N SER A 99 7.95 3.88 -13.11
CA SER A 99 8.13 4.41 -11.76
C SER A 99 6.80 4.45 -11.01
N VAL A 100 6.84 4.26 -9.70
CA VAL A 100 5.70 4.52 -8.82
C VAL A 100 5.72 6.00 -8.43
N GLU A 101 4.65 6.73 -8.74
CA GLU A 101 4.54 8.16 -8.43
C GLU A 101 3.84 8.43 -7.10
N LYS A 102 2.82 7.63 -6.79
CA LYS A 102 1.97 7.85 -5.61
C LYS A 102 1.28 6.57 -5.19
N ILE A 103 1.15 6.38 -3.89
CA ILE A 103 0.37 5.29 -3.31
C ILE A 103 -0.64 5.88 -2.33
N THR A 104 -1.91 5.46 -2.48
CA THR A 104 -2.98 5.87 -1.58
C THR A 104 -3.80 4.68 -1.14
N LEU A 105 -4.20 4.68 0.12
CA LEU A 105 -5.08 3.68 0.71
C LEU A 105 -6.48 4.28 0.90
N GLU A 106 -7.48 3.59 0.41
CA GLU A 106 -8.87 3.90 0.64
C GLU A 106 -9.59 2.63 1.10
N LYS A 107 -10.02 2.61 2.36
CA LYS A 107 -10.52 1.38 3.01
C LYS A 107 -9.48 0.26 2.93
N GLU A 108 -9.77 -0.80 2.20
CA GLU A 108 -8.89 -1.97 1.99
C GLU A 108 -8.32 -2.04 0.57
N THR A 109 -8.47 -0.96 -0.22
CA THR A 109 -7.94 -0.86 -1.59
C THR A 109 -6.75 0.08 -1.63
N LEU A 110 -5.63 -0.42 -2.13
CA LEU A 110 -4.43 0.34 -2.39
C LEU A 110 -4.43 0.77 -3.86
N TYR A 111 -4.36 2.07 -4.10
CA TYR A 111 -4.22 2.63 -5.43
C TYR A 111 -2.76 3.01 -5.64
N VAL A 112 -2.14 2.43 -6.66
CA VAL A 112 -0.75 2.68 -7.02
C VAL A 112 -0.72 3.42 -8.34
N LYS A 113 -0.42 4.72 -8.31
CA LYS A 113 -0.24 5.52 -9.51
C LYS A 113 1.17 5.30 -10.04
N VAL A 114 1.26 4.92 -11.31
CA VAL A 114 2.52 4.62 -11.99
C VAL A 114 2.68 5.48 -13.25
N LYS A 115 3.94 5.69 -13.65
CA LYS A 115 4.32 6.38 -14.86
C LYS A 115 5.33 5.56 -15.65
N ALA A 116 5.01 5.28 -16.90
CA ALA A 116 5.94 4.67 -17.82
C ALA A 116 7.01 5.66 -18.27
N PHE A 117 8.27 5.23 -18.35
CA PHE A 117 9.40 6.05 -18.80
C PHE A 117 10.46 5.19 -19.50
N ASN A 118 11.36 5.84 -20.24
CA ASN A 118 12.48 5.15 -20.84
C ASN A 118 13.70 5.25 -19.92
N ASN A 119 14.02 4.14 -19.27
CA ASN A 119 15.18 4.00 -18.43
C ASN A 119 16.42 3.78 -19.30
N PRO A 120 17.41 4.69 -19.30
CA PRO A 120 18.60 4.59 -20.14
C PRO A 120 19.51 3.39 -19.76
N ASN A 121 19.36 2.88 -18.54
CA ASN A 121 20.15 1.76 -18.03
C ASN A 121 19.55 0.39 -18.44
N LEU A 122 18.38 0.36 -19.06
CA LEU A 122 17.74 -0.87 -19.53
C LEU A 122 17.76 -0.94 -21.06
N PRO A 123 17.99 -2.14 -21.65
CA PRO A 123 17.90 -2.32 -23.09
C PRO A 123 16.51 -1.94 -23.60
N GLN A 124 16.42 -1.23 -24.70
CA GLN A 124 15.12 -0.88 -25.32
C GLN A 124 14.28 -2.10 -25.73
N ALA A 125 14.92 -3.24 -25.97
CA ALA A 125 14.28 -4.51 -26.31
C ALA A 125 13.63 -5.22 -25.13
N SER A 126 13.88 -4.80 -23.88
CA SER A 126 13.29 -5.41 -22.68
C SER A 126 11.85 -4.93 -22.50
N ARG A 127 10.94 -5.48 -23.30
CA ARG A 127 9.48 -5.20 -23.21
C ARG A 127 8.77 -6.05 -22.17
N THR A 128 9.49 -6.54 -21.19
CA THR A 128 8.90 -7.32 -20.10
C THR A 128 8.39 -6.36 -19.03
N SER A 129 7.11 -6.44 -18.73
CA SER A 129 6.54 -5.68 -17.61
C SER A 129 7.32 -5.98 -16.33
N PRO A 130 7.89 -4.97 -15.67
CA PRO A 130 8.70 -5.19 -14.47
C PRO A 130 7.82 -5.69 -13.31
N ASN A 131 8.41 -6.53 -12.46
CA ASN A 131 7.88 -6.81 -11.14
C ASN A 131 8.52 -5.82 -10.17
N ILE A 132 7.71 -4.92 -9.62
CA ILE A 132 8.19 -3.87 -8.74
C ILE A 132 7.94 -4.31 -7.31
N LEU A 133 9.01 -4.45 -6.53
CA LEU A 133 8.95 -4.68 -5.09
C LEU A 133 9.01 -3.32 -4.39
N VAL A 134 7.89 -2.90 -3.83
CA VAL A 134 7.72 -1.61 -3.16
C VAL A 134 7.64 -1.84 -1.66
N LYS A 135 8.38 -1.06 -0.89
CA LYS A 135 8.28 -0.99 0.56
C LYS A 135 7.33 0.14 0.95
N LEU A 136 6.26 -0.17 1.64
CA LEU A 136 5.35 0.81 2.23
C LEU A 136 5.82 1.14 3.64
N LEU A 137 6.05 2.41 3.95
CA LEU A 137 6.52 2.88 5.26
C LEU A 137 5.37 2.97 6.27
N LYS A 138 4.46 2.02 6.16
CA LYS A 138 3.31 1.86 7.05
C LYS A 138 2.80 0.43 6.99
N LYS A 139 2.39 -0.12 8.13
CA LYS A 139 1.68 -1.41 8.17
C LYS A 139 0.29 -1.25 7.58
N VAL A 140 0.02 -1.98 6.50
CA VAL A 140 -1.28 -2.03 5.83
C VAL A 140 -1.57 -3.45 5.34
N SER A 141 -2.84 -3.82 5.28
CA SER A 141 -3.27 -5.14 4.81
C SER A 141 -4.34 -4.97 3.72
N PRO A 142 -3.96 -4.50 2.53
CA PRO A 142 -4.92 -4.27 1.46
C PRO A 142 -5.44 -5.61 0.93
N LYS A 143 -6.75 -5.68 0.69
CA LYS A 143 -7.39 -6.81 0.01
C LYS A 143 -7.32 -6.67 -1.52
N LYS A 144 -7.13 -5.45 -2.00
CA LYS A 144 -7.09 -5.14 -3.43
C LYS A 144 -5.99 -4.11 -3.72
N ILE A 145 -5.29 -4.31 -4.82
CA ILE A 145 -4.34 -3.31 -5.36
C ILE A 145 -4.79 -2.96 -6.78
N ILE A 146 -4.90 -1.67 -7.05
CA ILE A 146 -5.29 -1.12 -8.36
C ILE A 146 -4.15 -0.23 -8.86
N THR A 147 -3.58 -0.61 -10.01
CA THR A 147 -2.60 0.22 -10.71
C THR A 147 -3.32 1.27 -11.56
N GLN A 148 -2.93 2.52 -11.42
CA GLN A 148 -3.42 3.69 -12.18
C GLN A 148 -2.29 4.25 -13.06
N TYR A 149 -2.61 4.64 -14.31
CA TYR A 149 -1.66 5.12 -15.31
C TYR A 149 -1.91 6.58 -15.63
#